data_d64a8cc8095d35229e67ec858295e14f
#
_entry.id   d64a8cc8095d35229e67ec858295e14f
#
_cell.length_a   1.000
_cell.length_b   1.000
_cell.length_c   1.000
_cell.angle_alpha   90.00
_cell.angle_beta   90.00
_cell.angle_gamma   90.00
#
_symmetry.space_group_name_H-M   'P 1'
#
loop_
_entity.id
_entity.type
_entity.pdbx_description
1 polymer ?
#
loop_
_entity_poly.entity_id
_entity_poly.type
_entity_poly.pdbx_seq_one_letter_code
_entity_poly.pdbx_strand_id
1 'polypeptide(L)'
;DAKVHLIGNPVREEVKALRDEDFPALTEESVFRVLVIGGSQGASILSSVVPEGLSMLPVALRRRLQVTQQCRAEDIERVRKTYAEMEIPADLATYFNDVPEKLGWSHLVIARAGASTLAELTCAGRPAILIPLPSAMDDHQTANAREMTEAGGARTITQARFTAVELAKQMQKMAMEPGALQNAAKRAWGCGRPNAARDMADLLESIGHAPIVNDPVRVGPMPTTLNLAGVPA
;
A
#
# COMPACT_ATOMS: atom_id res chain seq x y z
N ASP A 1 5.73 18.96 -26.79
CA ASP A 1 4.98 17.96 -26.04
C ASP A 1 5.97 17.14 -25.22
N ALA A 2 5.85 17.20 -23.89
CA ALA A 2 6.68 16.38 -23.01
C ALA A 2 6.35 14.89 -23.26
N LYS A 3 7.39 14.06 -23.51
CA LYS A 3 7.19 12.62 -23.58
C LYS A 3 7.02 12.08 -22.17
N VAL A 4 5.88 11.45 -21.92
CA VAL A 4 5.58 10.79 -20.64
C VAL A 4 5.73 9.28 -20.82
N HIS A 5 6.52 8.65 -19.96
CA HIS A 5 6.74 7.21 -19.95
C HIS A 5 6.21 6.63 -18.64
N LEU A 6 5.26 5.70 -18.73
CA LEU A 6 4.72 4.99 -17.57
C LEU A 6 5.58 3.74 -17.30
N ILE A 7 6.52 3.85 -16.38
CA ILE A 7 7.45 2.77 -16.01
C ILE A 7 7.08 2.06 -14.71
N GLY A 8 6.23 2.66 -13.87
CA GLY A 8 5.88 2.15 -12.55
C GLY A 8 6.84 2.62 -11.44
N ASN A 9 6.68 2.04 -10.26
CA ASN A 9 7.52 2.32 -9.10
C ASN A 9 8.37 1.09 -8.78
N PRO A 10 9.70 1.21 -8.64
CA PRO A 10 10.59 0.09 -8.28
C PRO A 10 10.17 -0.60 -6.99
N VAL A 11 10.25 -1.90 -6.97
CA VAL A 11 9.99 -2.74 -5.79
C VAL A 11 11.23 -3.56 -5.44
N ARG A 12 11.30 -4.02 -4.19
CA ARG A 12 12.37 -4.90 -3.70
C ARG A 12 12.34 -6.25 -4.42
N GLU A 13 13.50 -6.88 -4.62
CA GLU A 13 13.58 -8.18 -5.31
C GLU A 13 12.81 -9.27 -4.55
N GLU A 14 12.78 -9.23 -3.22
CA GLU A 14 12.02 -10.17 -2.39
C GLU A 14 10.50 -10.05 -2.63
N VAL A 15 9.98 -8.83 -2.88
CA VAL A 15 8.58 -8.63 -3.27
C VAL A 15 8.33 -9.11 -4.70
N LYS A 16 9.30 -8.89 -5.58
CA LYS A 16 9.21 -9.37 -6.97
C LYS A 16 9.18 -10.89 -7.05
N ALA A 17 9.96 -11.58 -6.19
CA ALA A 17 9.97 -13.04 -6.11
C ALA A 17 8.59 -13.63 -5.76
N LEU A 18 7.78 -12.93 -4.95
CA LEU A 18 6.41 -13.35 -4.63
C LEU A 18 5.49 -13.46 -5.85
N ARG A 19 5.88 -12.85 -6.96
CA ARG A 19 5.11 -12.90 -8.21
C ARG A 19 5.05 -14.29 -8.82
N ASP A 20 6.07 -15.09 -8.57
CA ASP A 20 6.19 -16.46 -9.06
C ASP A 20 5.61 -17.49 -8.08
N GLU A 21 5.13 -17.03 -6.91
CA GLU A 21 4.50 -17.85 -5.91
C GLU A 21 2.97 -17.88 -6.08
N ASP A 22 2.37 -19.01 -5.78
CA ASP A 22 0.91 -19.14 -5.75
C ASP A 22 0.31 -18.26 -4.63
N PHE A 23 -0.89 -17.73 -4.89
CA PHE A 23 -1.66 -17.08 -3.84
C PHE A 23 -1.96 -18.10 -2.73
N PRO A 24 -1.75 -17.75 -1.43
CA PRO A 24 -1.97 -18.67 -0.34
C PRO A 24 -3.36 -19.30 -0.38
N ALA A 25 -3.43 -20.61 -0.21
CA ALA A 25 -4.71 -21.33 -0.24
C ALA A 25 -5.64 -20.84 0.88
N LEU A 26 -6.88 -20.53 0.53
CA LEU A 26 -7.92 -20.11 1.46
C LEU A 26 -9.15 -20.99 1.26
N THR A 27 -9.44 -21.83 2.23
CA THR A 27 -10.65 -22.66 2.31
C THR A 27 -11.57 -22.13 3.40
N GLU A 28 -12.76 -22.69 3.53
CA GLU A 28 -13.71 -22.32 4.60
C GLU A 28 -13.20 -22.67 6.00
N GLU A 29 -12.24 -23.58 6.13
CA GLU A 29 -11.68 -24.03 7.39
C GLU A 29 -10.29 -23.46 7.69
N SER A 30 -9.60 -22.93 6.68
CA SER A 30 -8.24 -22.43 6.84
C SER A 30 -8.19 -21.08 7.57
N VAL A 31 -7.05 -20.78 8.19
CA VAL A 31 -6.77 -19.49 8.82
C VAL A 31 -6.87 -18.37 7.78
N PHE A 32 -7.61 -17.31 8.10
CA PHE A 32 -7.70 -16.11 7.27
C PHE A 32 -6.71 -15.04 7.76
N ARG A 33 -5.67 -14.81 7.00
CA ARG A 33 -4.53 -13.99 7.37
C ARG A 33 -4.67 -12.58 6.83
N VAL A 34 -4.70 -11.60 7.74
CA VAL A 34 -4.88 -10.18 7.43
C VAL A 34 -3.64 -9.41 7.84
N LEU A 35 -3.05 -8.69 6.88
CA LEU A 35 -1.94 -7.78 7.11
C LEU A 35 -2.45 -6.33 7.12
N VAL A 36 -2.05 -5.54 8.13
CA VAL A 36 -2.45 -4.14 8.26
C VAL A 36 -1.21 -3.24 8.28
N ILE A 37 -1.08 -2.35 7.30
CA ILE A 37 0.09 -1.48 7.13
C ILE A 37 -0.34 -0.02 7.02
N GLY A 38 0.17 0.81 7.94
CA GLY A 38 -0.12 2.24 7.99
C GLY A 38 0.85 3.14 7.23
N GLY A 39 1.92 2.56 6.65
CA GLY A 39 3.05 3.30 6.07
C GLY A 39 4.12 3.63 7.12
N SER A 40 5.15 4.42 6.75
CA SER A 40 6.35 4.65 7.57
C SER A 40 6.09 5.20 8.98
N GLN A 41 5.02 5.96 9.16
CA GLN A 41 4.66 6.59 10.43
C GLN A 41 3.54 5.86 11.19
N GLY A 42 3.02 4.76 10.63
CA GLY A 42 1.81 4.15 11.11
C GLY A 42 0.55 5.03 10.87
N ALA A 43 -0.62 4.50 11.16
CA ALA A 43 -1.87 5.23 10.97
C ALA A 43 -2.84 4.93 12.13
N SER A 44 -3.02 5.89 13.06
CA SER A 44 -3.93 5.73 14.21
C SER A 44 -5.34 5.37 13.82
N ILE A 45 -5.82 5.82 12.65
CA ILE A 45 -7.15 5.44 12.16
C ILE A 45 -7.25 3.92 11.89
N LEU A 46 -6.18 3.27 11.42
CA LEU A 46 -6.15 1.82 11.25
C LEU A 46 -6.14 1.13 12.62
N SER A 47 -5.35 1.64 13.57
CA SER A 47 -5.30 1.11 14.95
C SER A 47 -6.64 1.24 15.69
N SER A 48 -7.47 2.20 15.32
CA SER A 48 -8.80 2.40 15.93
C SER A 48 -9.88 1.57 15.24
N VAL A 49 -9.96 1.64 13.92
CA VAL A 49 -11.09 1.09 13.15
C VAL A 49 -10.93 -0.42 12.87
N VAL A 50 -9.68 -0.89 12.60
CA VAL A 50 -9.51 -2.28 12.18
C VAL A 50 -9.88 -3.28 13.27
N PRO A 51 -9.41 -3.18 14.52
CA PRO A 51 -9.81 -4.12 15.57
C PRO A 51 -11.32 -4.16 15.79
N GLU A 52 -11.97 -2.98 15.83
CA GLU A 52 -13.41 -2.87 15.99
C GLU A 52 -14.16 -3.49 14.80
N GLY A 53 -13.73 -3.23 13.56
CA GLY A 53 -14.34 -3.81 12.36
C GLY A 53 -14.21 -5.33 12.31
N LEU A 54 -13.08 -5.89 12.75
CA LEU A 54 -12.88 -7.34 12.83
C LEU A 54 -13.80 -7.97 13.90
N SER A 55 -14.10 -7.27 14.99
CA SER A 55 -15.03 -7.75 16.02
C SER A 55 -16.47 -7.94 15.50
N MET A 56 -16.86 -7.16 14.49
CA MET A 56 -18.19 -7.19 13.89
C MET A 56 -18.36 -8.30 12.83
N LEU A 57 -17.31 -9.02 12.47
CA LEU A 57 -17.39 -10.13 11.53
C LEU A 57 -18.19 -11.30 12.12
N PRO A 58 -18.86 -12.12 11.28
CA PRO A 58 -19.51 -13.34 11.73
C PRO A 58 -18.56 -14.22 12.53
N VAL A 59 -19.05 -14.84 13.60
CA VAL A 59 -18.23 -15.64 14.52
C VAL A 59 -17.40 -16.71 13.78
N ALA A 60 -18.00 -17.38 12.79
CA ALA A 60 -17.31 -18.39 12.00
C ALA A 60 -16.07 -17.81 11.24
N LEU A 61 -16.17 -16.59 10.71
CA LEU A 61 -15.06 -15.93 10.05
C LEU A 61 -14.04 -15.40 11.08
N ARG A 62 -14.54 -14.79 12.17
CA ARG A 62 -13.69 -14.21 13.21
C ARG A 62 -12.77 -15.23 13.89
N ARG A 63 -13.26 -16.45 14.15
CA ARG A 63 -12.47 -17.55 14.75
C ARG A 63 -11.32 -18.02 13.86
N ARG A 64 -11.34 -17.68 12.60
CA ARG A 64 -10.31 -18.06 11.62
C ARG A 64 -9.29 -16.95 11.39
N LEU A 65 -9.51 -15.75 11.97
CA LEU A 65 -8.62 -14.63 11.76
C LEU A 65 -7.27 -14.85 12.43
N GLN A 66 -6.23 -14.46 11.73
CA GLN A 66 -4.92 -14.16 12.26
C GLN A 66 -4.46 -12.83 11.69
N VAL A 67 -4.04 -11.91 12.54
CA VAL A 67 -3.75 -10.53 12.15
C VAL A 67 -2.28 -10.23 12.39
N THR A 68 -1.66 -9.55 11.42
CA THR A 68 -0.38 -8.87 11.61
C THR A 68 -0.63 -7.39 11.36
N GLN A 69 -0.42 -6.55 12.38
CA GLN A 69 -0.77 -5.14 12.28
C GLN A 69 0.34 -4.22 12.74
N GLN A 70 0.69 -3.27 11.88
CA GLN A 70 1.53 -2.14 12.25
C GLN A 70 0.70 -1.13 13.06
N CYS A 71 1.20 -0.78 14.24
CA CYS A 71 0.60 0.21 15.13
C CYS A 71 1.62 1.29 15.46
N ARG A 72 1.15 2.49 15.80
CA ARG A 72 2.00 3.46 16.48
C ARG A 72 2.33 2.98 17.90
N ALA A 73 3.44 3.44 18.45
CA ALA A 73 3.86 3.05 19.80
C ALA A 73 2.77 3.37 20.86
N GLU A 74 2.11 4.51 20.72
CA GLU A 74 1.03 4.97 21.60
C GLU A 74 -0.26 4.15 21.48
N ASP A 75 -0.47 3.46 20.36
CA ASP A 75 -1.69 2.69 20.09
C ASP A 75 -1.54 1.19 20.42
N ILE A 76 -0.32 0.66 20.45
CA ILE A 76 -0.05 -0.79 20.38
C ILE A 76 -0.67 -1.56 21.54
N GLU A 77 -0.60 -1.04 22.76
CA GLU A 77 -1.15 -1.74 23.95
C GLU A 77 -2.68 -1.75 23.95
N ARG A 78 -3.30 -0.67 23.51
CA ARG A 78 -4.76 -0.63 23.33
C ARG A 78 -5.21 -1.65 22.29
N VAL A 79 -4.55 -1.71 21.15
CA VAL A 79 -4.85 -2.66 20.07
C VAL A 79 -4.64 -4.10 20.52
N ARG A 80 -3.53 -4.37 21.25
CA ARG A 80 -3.24 -5.69 21.83
C ARG A 80 -4.37 -6.17 22.74
N LYS A 81 -4.79 -5.31 23.66
CA LYS A 81 -5.90 -5.61 24.57
C LYS A 81 -7.19 -5.92 23.80
N THR A 82 -7.51 -5.11 22.79
CA THR A 82 -8.73 -5.30 22.00
C THR A 82 -8.71 -6.65 21.25
N TYR A 83 -7.60 -7.05 20.64
CA TYR A 83 -7.51 -8.37 20.00
C TYR A 83 -7.57 -9.52 20.98
N ALA A 84 -6.94 -9.39 22.15
CA ALA A 84 -6.98 -10.40 23.20
C ALA A 84 -8.40 -10.62 23.73
N GLU A 85 -9.19 -9.56 23.96
CA GLU A 85 -10.60 -9.63 24.37
C GLU A 85 -11.50 -10.32 23.34
N MET A 86 -11.10 -10.29 22.07
CA MET A 86 -11.81 -10.93 20.96
C MET A 86 -11.29 -12.33 20.63
N GLU A 87 -10.29 -12.81 21.34
CA GLU A 87 -9.59 -14.07 21.06
C GLU A 87 -9.05 -14.17 19.61
N ILE A 88 -8.63 -13.02 19.05
CA ILE A 88 -8.01 -12.97 17.71
C ILE A 88 -6.48 -12.97 17.87
N PRO A 89 -5.78 -14.00 17.37
CA PRO A 89 -4.32 -14.00 17.34
C PRO A 89 -3.79 -12.80 16.54
N ALA A 90 -2.96 -11.97 17.18
CA ALA A 90 -2.42 -10.77 16.55
C ALA A 90 -0.92 -10.58 16.84
N ASP A 91 -0.14 -10.41 15.77
CA ASP A 91 1.25 -9.96 15.80
C ASP A 91 1.28 -8.43 15.58
N LEU A 92 1.77 -7.69 16.57
CA LEU A 92 1.75 -6.23 16.56
C LEU A 92 3.17 -5.68 16.66
N ALA A 93 3.52 -4.77 15.77
CA ALA A 93 4.78 -4.06 15.81
C ALA A 93 4.62 -2.60 15.37
N THR A 94 5.57 -1.76 15.78
CA THR A 94 5.62 -0.37 15.32
C THR A 94 6.22 -0.26 13.92
N TYR A 95 7.01 -1.23 13.55
CA TYR A 95 7.66 -1.33 12.24
C TYR A 95 7.92 -2.78 11.87
N PHE A 96 7.81 -3.13 10.59
CA PHE A 96 8.15 -4.44 10.04
C PHE A 96 9.36 -4.35 9.13
N ASN A 97 10.39 -5.13 9.41
CA ASN A 97 11.56 -5.29 8.54
C ASN A 97 11.33 -6.33 7.44
N ASP A 98 10.39 -7.22 7.65
CA ASP A 98 10.06 -8.42 6.88
C ASP A 98 8.74 -8.27 6.08
N VAL A 99 8.49 -7.08 5.54
CA VAL A 99 7.26 -6.79 4.76
C VAL A 99 7.08 -7.77 3.59
N PRO A 100 8.12 -8.19 2.85
CA PRO A 100 7.96 -9.20 1.79
C PRO A 100 7.35 -10.51 2.30
N GLU A 101 7.89 -11.07 3.38
CA GLU A 101 7.37 -12.31 3.96
C GLU A 101 5.93 -12.15 4.45
N LYS A 102 5.61 -10.99 5.07
CA LYS A 102 4.24 -10.68 5.52
C LYS A 102 3.27 -10.51 4.36
N LEU A 103 3.72 -9.97 3.23
CA LEU A 103 2.93 -9.95 2.00
C LEU A 103 2.69 -11.37 1.48
N GLY A 104 3.74 -12.20 1.39
CA GLY A 104 3.64 -13.60 0.98
C GLY A 104 2.65 -14.39 1.86
N TRP A 105 2.71 -14.16 3.17
CA TRP A 105 1.87 -14.80 4.17
C TRP A 105 0.38 -14.39 4.09
N SER A 106 0.06 -13.15 3.67
CA SER A 106 -1.29 -12.59 3.81
C SER A 106 -2.26 -13.01 2.71
N HIS A 107 -3.54 -13.13 3.07
CA HIS A 107 -4.66 -13.27 2.13
C HIS A 107 -5.30 -11.94 1.78
N LEU A 108 -5.28 -10.97 2.68
CA LEU A 108 -5.85 -9.64 2.49
C LEU A 108 -4.96 -8.61 3.17
N VAL A 109 -4.74 -7.49 2.50
CA VAL A 109 -3.99 -6.36 3.08
C VAL A 109 -4.94 -5.18 3.30
N ILE A 110 -4.86 -4.55 4.47
CA ILE A 110 -5.54 -3.28 4.79
C ILE A 110 -4.46 -2.22 4.89
N ALA A 111 -4.47 -1.21 4.04
CA ALA A 111 -3.35 -0.28 3.97
C ALA A 111 -3.74 1.14 3.53
N ARG A 112 -2.81 2.08 3.78
CA ARG A 112 -2.77 3.36 3.06
C ARG A 112 -2.43 3.14 1.58
N ALA A 113 -2.83 4.07 0.71
CA ALA A 113 -2.62 3.98 -0.73
C ALA A 113 -1.37 4.75 -1.20
N GLY A 114 -0.26 4.60 -0.48
CA GLY A 114 1.04 5.13 -0.91
C GLY A 114 1.54 4.44 -2.19
N ALA A 115 2.26 5.16 -3.05
CA ALA A 115 2.74 4.63 -4.33
C ALA A 115 3.59 3.36 -4.18
N SER A 116 4.52 3.33 -3.20
CA SER A 116 5.35 2.14 -2.92
C SER A 116 4.51 0.97 -2.43
N THR A 117 3.52 1.22 -1.55
CA THR A 117 2.61 0.18 -1.07
C THR A 117 1.82 -0.44 -2.22
N LEU A 118 1.28 0.40 -3.12
CA LEU A 118 0.53 -0.09 -4.30
C LEU A 118 1.43 -0.91 -5.23
N ALA A 119 2.66 -0.44 -5.48
CA ALA A 119 3.62 -1.15 -6.30
C ALA A 119 3.94 -2.55 -5.72
N GLU A 120 4.16 -2.63 -4.40
CA GLU A 120 4.41 -3.90 -3.72
C GLU A 120 3.18 -4.81 -3.74
N LEU A 121 1.98 -4.30 -3.44
CA LEU A 121 0.72 -5.07 -3.46
C LEU A 121 0.43 -5.65 -4.84
N THR A 122 0.56 -4.84 -5.89
CA THR A 122 0.30 -5.27 -7.26
C THR A 122 1.38 -6.21 -7.77
N CYS A 123 2.64 -5.98 -7.42
CA CYS A 123 3.73 -6.88 -7.77
C CYS A 123 3.57 -8.25 -7.11
N ALA A 124 3.26 -8.29 -5.81
CA ALA A 124 3.02 -9.53 -5.07
C ALA A 124 1.65 -10.17 -5.33
N GLY A 125 0.76 -9.52 -6.08
CA GLY A 125 -0.59 -10.02 -6.33
C GLY A 125 -1.41 -10.15 -5.04
N ARG A 126 -1.36 -9.17 -4.15
CA ARG A 126 -2.13 -9.20 -2.88
C ARG A 126 -3.35 -8.30 -2.96
N PRO A 127 -4.58 -8.87 -2.77
CA PRO A 127 -5.79 -8.06 -2.75
C PRO A 127 -5.80 -7.15 -1.54
N ALA A 128 -6.44 -5.97 -1.65
CA ALA A 128 -6.38 -4.99 -0.60
C ALA A 128 -7.70 -4.25 -0.33
N ILE A 129 -7.84 -3.77 0.92
CA ILE A 129 -8.73 -2.66 1.27
C ILE A 129 -7.84 -1.45 1.49
N LEU A 130 -8.00 -0.45 0.65
CA LEU A 130 -7.17 0.74 0.62
C LEU A 130 -7.90 1.91 1.28
N ILE A 131 -7.20 2.58 2.18
CA ILE A 131 -7.68 3.77 2.86
C ILE A 131 -6.75 4.93 2.50
N PRO A 132 -7.02 5.66 1.40
CA PRO A 132 -6.23 6.82 1.01
C PRO A 132 -6.12 7.84 2.14
N LEU A 133 -4.93 8.37 2.36
CA LEU A 133 -4.72 9.47 3.29
C LEU A 133 -5.33 10.73 2.67
N PRO A 134 -6.28 11.41 3.34
CA PRO A 134 -6.78 12.68 2.85
C PRO A 134 -5.63 13.69 2.84
N SER A 135 -5.21 14.08 1.66
CA SER A 135 -4.15 15.06 1.47
C SER A 135 -4.77 16.42 1.21
N ALA A 136 -4.25 17.46 1.86
CA ALA A 136 -4.71 18.83 1.65
C ALA A 136 -4.32 19.39 0.28
N MET A 137 -3.37 18.78 -0.46
CA MET A 137 -2.84 19.40 -1.67
C MET A 137 -3.18 18.68 -2.98
N ASP A 138 -3.10 17.37 -3.13
CA ASP A 138 -3.23 16.75 -4.46
C ASP A 138 -3.99 15.42 -4.50
N ASP A 139 -4.54 14.94 -3.41
CA ASP A 139 -5.26 13.63 -3.32
C ASP A 139 -4.60 12.47 -4.10
N HIS A 140 -3.26 12.50 -4.18
CA HIS A 140 -2.49 11.53 -4.95
C HIS A 140 -2.70 10.07 -4.48
N GLN A 141 -3.04 9.85 -3.21
CA GLN A 141 -3.31 8.48 -2.75
C GLN A 141 -4.61 7.91 -3.31
N THR A 142 -5.64 8.71 -3.50
CA THR A 142 -6.86 8.28 -4.20
C THR A 142 -6.56 7.97 -5.68
N ALA A 143 -5.76 8.82 -6.32
CA ALA A 143 -5.31 8.58 -7.69
C ALA A 143 -4.48 7.28 -7.81
N ASN A 144 -3.55 7.03 -6.87
CA ASN A 144 -2.77 5.80 -6.83
C ASN A 144 -3.66 4.55 -6.72
N ALA A 145 -4.68 4.57 -5.86
CA ALA A 145 -5.57 3.44 -5.64
C ALA A 145 -6.45 3.09 -6.84
N ARG A 146 -6.65 4.01 -7.78
CA ARG A 146 -7.63 3.91 -8.86
C ARG A 146 -7.41 2.69 -9.74
N GLU A 147 -6.21 2.53 -10.31
CA GLU A 147 -5.90 1.43 -11.24
C GLU A 147 -6.23 0.06 -10.63
N MET A 148 -5.75 -0.21 -9.42
CA MET A 148 -5.98 -1.47 -8.73
C MET A 148 -7.45 -1.67 -8.34
N THR A 149 -8.17 -0.59 -8.00
CA THR A 149 -9.59 -0.64 -7.63
C THR A 149 -10.48 -0.88 -8.85
N GLU A 150 -10.24 -0.19 -9.96
CA GLU A 150 -10.96 -0.37 -11.22
C GLU A 150 -10.75 -1.76 -11.80
N ALA A 151 -9.55 -2.30 -11.71
CA ALA A 151 -9.25 -3.69 -12.04
C ALA A 151 -9.97 -4.70 -11.12
N GLY A 152 -10.42 -4.29 -9.94
CA GLY A 152 -11.05 -5.13 -8.93
C GLY A 152 -10.06 -5.92 -8.06
N GLY A 153 -8.79 -5.52 -8.04
CA GLY A 153 -7.76 -6.05 -7.14
C GLY A 153 -7.83 -5.44 -5.73
N ALA A 154 -8.51 -4.31 -5.58
CA ALA A 154 -8.71 -3.66 -4.30
C ALA A 154 -10.13 -3.12 -4.12
N ARG A 155 -10.46 -2.80 -2.85
CA ARG A 155 -11.59 -1.97 -2.46
C ARG A 155 -11.06 -0.70 -1.84
N THR A 156 -11.51 0.47 -2.29
CA THR A 156 -11.11 1.74 -1.70
C THR A 156 -12.22 2.30 -0.82
N ILE A 157 -11.85 2.65 0.42
CA ILE A 157 -12.73 3.32 1.38
C ILE A 157 -12.09 4.66 1.71
N THR A 158 -12.75 5.77 1.42
CA THR A 158 -12.25 7.09 1.84
C THR A 158 -12.17 7.17 3.35
N GLN A 159 -11.20 7.88 3.90
CA GLN A 159 -11.03 7.96 5.37
C GLN A 159 -12.28 8.45 6.09
N ALA A 160 -13.05 9.37 5.50
CA ALA A 160 -14.29 9.86 6.08
C ALA A 160 -15.40 8.77 6.20
N ARG A 161 -15.34 7.75 5.34
CA ARG A 161 -16.26 6.61 5.36
C ARG A 161 -15.68 5.36 6.02
N PHE A 162 -14.41 5.41 6.44
CA PHE A 162 -13.74 4.28 7.05
C PHE A 162 -14.17 4.10 8.50
N THR A 163 -15.25 3.37 8.68
CA THR A 163 -15.82 2.96 9.96
C THR A 163 -15.69 1.45 10.16
N ALA A 164 -15.82 0.99 11.40
CA ALA A 164 -15.82 -0.44 11.74
C ALA A 164 -16.88 -1.22 10.95
N VAL A 165 -18.09 -0.65 10.83
CA VAL A 165 -19.21 -1.25 10.08
C VAL A 165 -18.88 -1.37 8.59
N GLU A 166 -18.34 -0.32 7.96
CA GLU A 166 -18.01 -0.36 6.53
C GLU A 166 -16.86 -1.34 6.27
N LEU A 167 -15.83 -1.36 7.13
CA LEU A 167 -14.75 -2.33 7.04
C LEU A 167 -15.27 -3.76 7.13
N ALA A 168 -16.08 -4.07 8.15
CA ALA A 168 -16.67 -5.41 8.33
C ALA A 168 -17.47 -5.85 7.12
N LYS A 169 -18.30 -4.95 6.56
CA LYS A 169 -19.08 -5.20 5.34
C LYS A 169 -18.20 -5.54 4.13
N GLN A 170 -17.12 -4.78 3.90
CA GLN A 170 -16.22 -5.02 2.77
C GLN A 170 -15.43 -6.32 2.96
N MET A 171 -14.93 -6.59 4.16
CA MET A 171 -14.23 -7.83 4.47
C MET A 171 -15.12 -9.06 4.33
N GLN A 172 -16.35 -9.01 4.86
CA GLN A 172 -17.30 -10.10 4.73
C GLN A 172 -17.58 -10.42 3.25
N LYS A 173 -17.77 -9.40 2.42
CA LYS A 173 -17.99 -9.56 0.98
C LYS A 173 -16.82 -10.22 0.28
N MET A 174 -15.59 -9.86 0.63
CA MET A 174 -14.37 -10.43 0.05
C MET A 174 -14.06 -11.84 0.57
N ALA A 175 -14.33 -12.12 1.85
CA ALA A 175 -13.93 -13.36 2.50
C ALA A 175 -14.96 -14.50 2.38
N MET A 176 -16.25 -14.18 2.20
CA MET A 176 -17.33 -15.18 2.18
C MET A 176 -17.76 -15.59 0.75
N GLU A 177 -17.42 -14.81 -0.27
CA GLU A 177 -17.69 -15.21 -1.65
C GLU A 177 -16.59 -16.17 -2.12
N PRO A 178 -16.95 -17.41 -2.58
CA PRO A 178 -15.95 -18.38 -3.04
C PRO A 178 -15.09 -17.82 -4.17
N GLY A 179 -13.77 -17.89 -4.00
CA GLY A 179 -12.79 -17.42 -5.00
C GLY A 179 -12.66 -15.89 -5.14
N ALA A 180 -13.42 -15.08 -4.37
CA ALA A 180 -13.37 -13.62 -4.52
C ALA A 180 -11.97 -13.08 -4.24
N LEU A 181 -11.29 -13.53 -3.19
CA LEU A 181 -9.92 -13.11 -2.86
C LEU A 181 -8.91 -13.57 -3.90
N GLN A 182 -9.02 -14.81 -4.41
CA GLN A 182 -8.14 -15.31 -5.47
C GLN A 182 -8.32 -14.52 -6.77
N ASN A 183 -9.57 -14.18 -7.13
CA ASN A 183 -9.86 -13.36 -8.30
C ASN A 183 -9.33 -11.94 -8.13
N ALA A 184 -9.48 -11.35 -6.95
CA ALA A 184 -8.91 -10.04 -6.63
C ALA A 184 -7.37 -10.07 -6.64
N ALA A 185 -6.74 -11.16 -6.15
CA ALA A 185 -5.30 -11.36 -6.21
C ALA A 185 -4.79 -11.39 -7.66
N LYS A 186 -5.43 -12.15 -8.54
CA LYS A 186 -5.09 -12.19 -9.98
C LYS A 186 -5.21 -10.82 -10.64
N ARG A 187 -6.25 -10.05 -10.30
CA ARG A 187 -6.46 -8.70 -10.82
C ARG A 187 -5.41 -7.71 -10.30
N ALA A 188 -5.07 -7.78 -9.00
CA ALA A 188 -3.98 -7.02 -8.43
C ALA A 188 -2.66 -7.33 -9.13
N TRP A 189 -2.34 -8.62 -9.31
CA TRP A 189 -1.16 -9.11 -10.03
C TRP A 189 -1.09 -8.56 -11.46
N GLY A 190 -2.22 -8.45 -12.16
CA GLY A 190 -2.32 -7.87 -13.51
C GLY A 190 -1.95 -6.38 -13.59
N CYS A 191 -2.08 -5.63 -12.50
CA CYS A 191 -1.66 -4.22 -12.41
C CYS A 191 -0.16 -4.05 -12.11
N GLY A 192 0.55 -5.11 -11.69
CA GLY A 192 1.92 -5.05 -11.25
C GLY A 192 2.93 -4.74 -12.37
N ARG A 193 3.96 -3.95 -12.05
CA ARG A 193 5.06 -3.59 -12.95
C ARG A 193 6.40 -4.06 -12.37
N PRO A 194 6.71 -5.36 -12.45
CA PRO A 194 7.88 -5.95 -11.77
C PRO A 194 9.21 -5.46 -12.34
N ASN A 195 9.22 -4.94 -13.56
CA ASN A 195 10.42 -4.48 -14.26
C ASN A 195 10.66 -2.97 -14.13
N ALA A 196 9.90 -2.25 -13.30
CA ALA A 196 9.96 -0.79 -13.20
C ALA A 196 11.38 -0.23 -12.99
N ALA A 197 12.23 -0.90 -12.19
CA ALA A 197 13.62 -0.49 -11.98
C ALA A 197 14.45 -0.61 -13.26
N ARG A 198 14.28 -1.69 -14.01
CA ARG A 198 14.96 -1.94 -15.29
C ARG A 198 14.46 -0.95 -16.35
N ASP A 199 13.15 -0.80 -16.48
CA ASP A 199 12.54 0.11 -17.46
C ASP A 199 12.99 1.57 -17.20
N MET A 200 13.20 1.94 -15.94
CA MET A 200 13.76 3.23 -15.54
C MET A 200 15.22 3.36 -15.97
N ALA A 201 16.05 2.34 -15.76
CA ALA A 201 17.45 2.35 -16.16
C ALA A 201 17.57 2.45 -17.69
N ASP A 202 16.82 1.63 -18.43
CA ASP A 202 16.80 1.63 -19.89
C ASP A 202 16.36 3.01 -20.44
N LEU A 203 15.37 3.64 -19.81
CA LEU A 203 14.93 4.98 -20.19
C LEU A 203 16.03 6.03 -19.95
N LEU A 204 16.70 6.00 -18.80
CA LEU A 204 17.80 6.91 -18.47
C LEU A 204 18.98 6.75 -19.44
N GLU A 205 19.35 5.51 -19.78
CA GLU A 205 20.39 5.22 -20.77
C GLU A 205 20.01 5.78 -22.15
N SER A 206 18.76 5.59 -22.57
CA SER A 206 18.27 6.12 -23.85
C SER A 206 18.35 7.63 -23.95
N ILE A 207 18.13 8.34 -22.84
CA ILE A 207 18.25 9.80 -22.75
C ILE A 207 19.73 10.22 -22.72
N GLY A 208 20.57 9.49 -21.98
CA GLY A 208 22.01 9.77 -21.86
C GLY A 208 22.78 9.58 -23.16
N HIS A 209 22.30 8.72 -24.07
CA HIS A 209 22.89 8.50 -25.39
C HIS A 209 22.26 9.37 -26.49
N ALA A 210 21.23 10.16 -26.17
CA ALA A 210 20.68 11.14 -27.11
C ALA A 210 21.79 12.15 -27.44
N PRO A 211 22.05 12.47 -28.73
CA PRO A 211 23.03 13.47 -29.07
C PRO A 211 22.67 14.77 -28.36
N ILE A 212 23.64 15.33 -27.62
CA ILE A 212 23.47 16.63 -26.97
C ILE A 212 23.23 17.63 -28.11
N VAL A 213 21.99 17.96 -28.38
CA VAL A 213 21.65 19.11 -29.20
C VAL A 213 22.13 20.29 -28.40
N ASN A 214 23.32 20.80 -28.72
CA ASN A 214 23.82 22.06 -28.20
C ASN A 214 22.92 23.18 -28.74
N ASP A 215 21.75 23.31 -28.16
CA ASP A 215 21.00 24.56 -28.23
C ASP A 215 21.73 25.50 -27.27
N PRO A 216 22.35 26.60 -27.74
CA PRO A 216 23.04 27.51 -26.85
C PRO A 216 21.96 28.15 -25.97
N VAL A 217 21.79 27.59 -24.76
CA VAL A 217 21.05 28.28 -23.70
C VAL A 217 21.73 29.64 -23.60
N ARG A 218 21.07 30.67 -24.06
CA ARG A 218 21.46 32.07 -23.83
C ARG A 218 21.44 32.26 -22.31
N VAL A 219 22.58 32.00 -21.69
CA VAL A 219 22.85 32.42 -20.32
C VAL A 219 22.92 33.95 -20.41
N GLY A 220 21.81 34.59 -20.07
CA GLY A 220 21.80 36.02 -19.85
C GLY A 220 22.85 36.37 -18.79
N PRO A 221 23.52 37.53 -18.86
CA PRO A 221 24.55 37.91 -17.91
C PRO A 221 24.01 37.82 -16.50
N MET A 222 24.72 37.07 -15.64
CA MET A 222 24.43 37.05 -14.20
C MET A 222 24.45 38.50 -13.66
N PRO A 223 23.48 38.87 -12.82
CA PRO A 223 23.55 40.19 -12.16
C PRO A 223 24.77 40.20 -11.23
N THR A 224 25.79 40.92 -11.62
CA THR A 224 26.95 41.25 -10.79
C THR A 224 26.49 42.26 -9.75
N THR A 225 26.15 41.84 -8.56
CA THR A 225 26.28 42.52 -7.28
C THR A 225 25.26 41.97 -6.28
N LEU A 226 25.71 41.04 -5.45
CA LEU A 226 25.15 40.85 -4.12
C LEU A 226 25.82 41.91 -3.21
N ASN A 227 25.08 42.95 -2.94
CA ASN A 227 25.50 43.97 -1.98
C ASN A 227 25.23 43.44 -0.57
N LEU A 228 26.25 42.92 0.09
CA LEU A 228 26.23 42.60 1.50
C LEU A 228 26.45 43.87 2.33
N ALA A 229 25.41 44.67 2.52
CA ALA A 229 25.42 45.75 3.48
C ALA A 229 24.03 45.90 4.10
N GLY A 230 23.94 45.64 5.42
CA GLY A 230 22.80 46.07 6.22
C GLY A 230 22.25 45.03 7.19
N VAL A 231 23.01 44.67 8.23
CA VAL A 231 22.46 44.23 9.52
C VAL A 231 22.77 45.34 10.52
N PRO A 232 21.80 46.08 11.07
CA PRO A 232 22.00 46.94 12.25
C PRO A 232 21.96 46.10 13.52
N ALA A 233 22.67 46.57 14.52
CA ALA A 233 22.90 46.02 15.85
C ALA A 233 21.65 45.81 16.69
#